data_2571dd2af46346f6fb9fdcb86a49a28c
#
_entry.id   2571dd2af46346f6fb9fdcb86a49a28c
#
_cell.length_a   1.000
_cell.length_b   1.000
_cell.length_c   1.000
_cell.angle_alpha   90.00
_cell.angle_beta   90.00
_cell.angle_gamma   90.00
#
_symmetry.space_group_name_H-M   'P 1'
#
loop_
_entity.id
_entity.type
_entity.pdbx_description
1 polymer ?
#
loop_
_entity_poly.entity_id
_entity_poly.type
_entity_poly.pdbx_seq_one_letter_code
_entity_poly.pdbx_strand_id
1 'polypeptide(L)'
;MFYQIKMGNSNSSKKNEKKEENEKKDENEDENEKEFDEYYNELAKELKTNTDKIKKSVKKYKYNDELIVLIESGSLAPPHKMHIGLMEISKKYIEDNSNRKVVGGYLIPSSDSYVKQKLKDDFICLDHRVNMTKLCIKKSDWLECLDWGLAYGEEIKILLQKVLNKTFPKYKNIKCMLVFGIDYYIRNKIRFKDEHICVFRPGYDIDLVKKLYPENLIFVEGKDEDISSTLIRKAIREKNDKIINELTCEEIVDYIKNNDIFNNNINDKNKK
;
A
#
# COMPACT_ATOMS: atom_id res chain seq x y z
N MET A 1 -74.71 21.33 -16.59
CA MET A 1 -74.71 20.01 -15.95
C MET A 1 -73.29 19.61 -15.69
N PHE A 2 -72.93 19.48 -14.44
CA PHE A 2 -71.56 19.36 -13.91
C PHE A 2 -70.83 18.11 -14.37
N TYR A 3 -69.52 18.24 -14.72
CA TYR A 3 -68.54 17.19 -14.57
C TYR A 3 -67.31 17.79 -13.88
N GLN A 4 -67.23 17.58 -12.54
CA GLN A 4 -66.01 17.71 -11.76
C GLN A 4 -65.19 16.47 -11.93
N ILE A 5 -64.05 16.59 -12.56
CA ILE A 5 -63.02 15.54 -12.57
C ILE A 5 -62.20 15.71 -11.29
N LYS A 6 -62.29 14.79 -10.37
CA LYS A 6 -61.36 14.60 -9.24
C LYS A 6 -59.98 14.27 -9.82
N MET A 7 -59.06 15.20 -9.74
CA MET A 7 -57.62 14.88 -9.80
C MET A 7 -57.21 14.44 -8.39
N GLY A 8 -57.21 13.14 -8.19
CA GLY A 8 -56.75 12.49 -6.95
C GLY A 8 -55.27 12.24 -6.96
N ASN A 9 -54.61 12.73 -5.96
CA ASN A 9 -53.43 12.26 -5.25
C ASN A 9 -52.66 11.06 -5.84
N SER A 10 -51.88 11.29 -6.87
CA SER A 10 -50.87 10.29 -7.30
C SER A 10 -49.41 10.70 -7.00
N ASN A 11 -49.21 11.91 -6.43
CA ASN A 11 -47.85 12.42 -6.15
C ASN A 11 -47.36 12.14 -4.73
N SER A 12 -48.24 11.80 -3.79
CA SER A 12 -47.83 11.49 -2.39
C SER A 12 -47.35 10.05 -2.22
N SER A 13 -47.97 9.09 -2.90
CA SER A 13 -47.58 7.67 -2.84
C SER A 13 -46.21 7.46 -3.44
N LYS A 14 -45.91 8.00 -4.63
CA LYS A 14 -44.59 7.92 -5.27
C LYS A 14 -43.46 8.61 -4.49
N LYS A 15 -43.82 9.64 -3.68
CA LYS A 15 -42.82 10.32 -2.86
C LYS A 15 -42.51 9.52 -1.60
N ASN A 16 -43.49 8.80 -1.06
CA ASN A 16 -43.31 7.91 0.09
C ASN A 16 -42.60 6.62 -0.30
N GLU A 17 -42.93 6.02 -1.44
CA GLU A 17 -42.22 4.82 -1.98
C GLU A 17 -40.73 5.11 -2.22
N LYS A 18 -40.39 6.25 -2.84
CA LYS A 18 -38.99 6.65 -3.01
C LYS A 18 -38.27 6.95 -1.68
N LYS A 19 -38.98 7.41 -0.67
CA LYS A 19 -38.41 7.67 0.64
C LYS A 19 -38.12 6.36 1.38
N GLU A 20 -39.04 5.40 1.32
CA GLU A 20 -38.86 4.06 1.88
C GLU A 20 -37.79 3.23 1.14
N GLU A 21 -37.65 3.39 -0.19
CA GLU A 21 -36.55 2.77 -0.95
C GLU A 21 -35.18 3.38 -0.60
N ASN A 22 -35.10 4.67 -0.36
CA ASN A 22 -33.88 5.32 0.07
C ASN A 22 -33.53 4.95 1.53
N GLU A 23 -34.49 4.95 2.44
CA GLU A 23 -34.28 4.52 3.83
C GLU A 23 -33.79 3.06 3.91
N LYS A 24 -34.37 2.14 3.12
CA LYS A 24 -33.90 0.75 3.01
C LYS A 24 -32.51 0.60 2.38
N LYS A 25 -32.14 1.50 1.47
CA LYS A 25 -30.78 1.52 0.91
C LYS A 25 -29.76 2.00 1.95
N ASP A 26 -30.10 3.07 2.66
CA ASP A 26 -29.25 3.62 3.70
C ASP A 26 -29.07 2.61 4.86
N GLU A 27 -30.15 1.91 5.28
CA GLU A 27 -30.07 0.83 6.29
C GLU A 27 -29.18 -0.35 5.83
N ASN A 28 -29.32 -0.77 4.58
CA ASN A 28 -28.48 -1.85 4.02
C ASN A 28 -27.01 -1.44 3.84
N GLU A 29 -26.73 -0.17 3.52
CA GLU A 29 -25.38 0.36 3.46
C GLU A 29 -24.74 0.40 4.85
N ASP A 30 -25.49 0.82 5.87
CA ASP A 30 -25.06 0.85 7.28
C ASP A 30 -24.78 -0.56 7.85
N GLU A 31 -25.61 -1.57 7.51
CA GLU A 31 -25.38 -2.96 7.92
C GLU A 31 -24.13 -3.55 7.24
N ASN A 32 -23.96 -3.32 5.95
CA ASN A 32 -22.78 -3.76 5.21
C ASN A 32 -21.49 -3.11 5.72
N GLU A 33 -21.55 -1.81 6.10
CA GLU A 33 -20.39 -1.13 6.72
C GLU A 33 -20.03 -1.73 8.07
N LYS A 34 -21.02 -2.10 8.89
CA LYS A 34 -20.79 -2.75 10.20
C LYS A 34 -20.17 -4.13 10.05
N GLU A 35 -20.72 -4.98 9.17
CA GLU A 35 -20.16 -6.32 8.91
C GLU A 35 -18.71 -6.22 8.37
N PHE A 36 -18.46 -5.27 7.46
CA PHE A 36 -17.15 -4.98 6.94
C PHE A 36 -16.18 -4.56 8.06
N ASP A 37 -16.63 -3.66 8.94
CA ASP A 37 -15.82 -3.16 10.04
C ASP A 37 -15.51 -4.26 11.06
N GLU A 38 -16.47 -5.12 11.39
CA GLU A 38 -16.28 -6.29 12.26
C GLU A 38 -15.29 -7.29 11.67
N TYR A 39 -15.42 -7.65 10.39
CA TYR A 39 -14.50 -8.54 9.70
C TYR A 39 -13.04 -8.04 9.79
N TYR A 40 -12.81 -6.74 9.47
CA TYR A 40 -11.47 -6.18 9.55
C TYR A 40 -10.96 -6.01 10.98
N ASN A 41 -11.83 -5.85 11.97
CA ASN A 41 -11.46 -5.83 13.38
C ASN A 41 -10.97 -7.21 13.85
N GLU A 42 -11.63 -8.31 13.45
CA GLU A 42 -11.19 -9.67 13.78
C GLU A 42 -9.86 -9.99 13.08
N LEU A 43 -9.77 -9.75 11.77
CA LEU A 43 -8.54 -10.00 11.01
C LEU A 43 -7.35 -9.21 11.58
N ALA A 44 -7.55 -7.97 11.98
CA ALA A 44 -6.50 -7.14 12.60
C ALA A 44 -6.01 -7.69 13.97
N LYS A 45 -6.79 -8.51 14.66
CA LYS A 45 -6.35 -9.17 15.91
C LYS A 45 -5.39 -10.34 15.64
N GLU A 46 -5.57 -11.03 14.51
CA GLU A 46 -4.77 -12.19 14.13
C GLU A 46 -3.44 -11.81 13.50
N LEU A 47 -3.37 -10.65 12.85
CA LEU A 47 -2.20 -10.20 12.15
C LEU A 47 -1.08 -9.75 13.10
N LYS A 48 0.05 -10.44 13.03
CA LYS A 48 1.25 -10.07 13.79
C LYS A 48 1.84 -8.79 13.23
N THR A 49 1.87 -7.73 14.04
CA THR A 49 2.39 -6.42 13.65
C THR A 49 3.48 -5.97 14.61
N ASN A 50 4.71 -5.85 14.11
CA ASN A 50 5.76 -5.22 14.90
C ASN A 50 5.59 -3.71 14.89
N THR A 51 5.31 -3.13 16.04
CA THR A 51 5.12 -1.68 16.22
C THR A 51 6.21 -1.02 17.08
N ASP A 52 7.32 -1.71 17.35
CA ASP A 52 8.30 -1.24 18.33
C ASP A 52 9.02 0.05 17.91
N LYS A 53 9.33 0.21 16.63
CA LYS A 53 9.89 1.46 16.10
C LYS A 53 8.90 2.62 16.26
N ILE A 54 7.61 2.38 15.97
CA ILE A 54 6.56 3.38 16.16
C ILE A 54 6.40 3.71 17.66
N LYS A 55 6.32 2.70 18.54
CA LYS A 55 6.25 2.91 20.01
C LYS A 55 7.40 3.79 20.52
N LYS A 56 8.60 3.60 19.98
CA LYS A 56 9.78 4.41 20.33
C LYS A 56 9.64 5.83 19.78
N SER A 57 9.17 5.98 18.55
CA SER A 57 9.08 7.26 17.86
C SER A 57 7.98 8.15 18.44
N VAL A 58 6.77 7.64 18.69
CA VAL A 58 5.63 8.44 19.17
C VAL A 58 5.88 9.11 20.53
N LYS A 59 6.78 8.56 21.35
CA LYS A 59 7.15 9.15 22.66
C LYS A 59 7.74 10.55 22.56
N LYS A 60 8.20 10.95 21.37
CA LYS A 60 8.78 12.28 21.09
C LYS A 60 7.72 13.35 20.83
N TYR A 61 6.45 12.96 20.71
CA TYR A 61 5.37 13.81 20.22
C TYR A 61 4.21 13.88 21.21
N LYS A 62 3.39 14.94 21.09
CA LYS A 62 2.18 15.12 21.90
C LYS A 62 1.04 14.26 21.34
N TYR A 63 0.06 13.94 22.18
CA TYR A 63 -1.08 13.12 21.78
C TYR A 63 -1.97 13.73 20.69
N ASN A 64 -1.93 15.06 20.52
CA ASN A 64 -2.69 15.79 19.52
C ASN A 64 -1.87 16.11 18.25
N ASP A 65 -0.59 15.74 18.20
CA ASP A 65 0.22 15.94 16.99
C ASP A 65 -0.29 15.05 15.85
N GLU A 66 -0.20 15.53 14.63
CA GLU A 66 -0.54 14.75 13.44
C GLU A 66 0.61 13.81 13.08
N LEU A 67 0.41 12.52 13.34
CA LEU A 67 1.40 11.47 13.14
C LEU A 67 1.07 10.63 11.92
N ILE A 68 2.06 10.35 11.11
CA ILE A 68 1.90 9.58 9.87
C ILE A 68 2.71 8.28 9.95
N VAL A 69 2.09 7.19 9.51
CA VAL A 69 2.74 5.92 9.23
C VAL A 69 2.64 5.64 7.74
N LEU A 70 3.78 5.54 7.07
CA LEU A 70 3.85 5.32 5.64
C LEU A 70 3.77 3.83 5.32
N ILE A 71 3.13 3.49 4.21
CA ILE A 71 2.97 2.11 3.75
C ILE A 71 3.36 2.03 2.28
N GLU A 72 4.31 1.17 1.95
CA GLU A 72 4.56 0.73 0.59
C GLU A 72 4.22 -0.74 0.49
N SER A 73 3.32 -1.09 -0.42
CA SER A 73 2.97 -2.47 -0.73
C SER A 73 3.27 -2.77 -2.20
N GLY A 74 3.96 -3.89 -2.42
CA GLY A 74 4.37 -4.27 -3.77
C GLY A 74 4.85 -5.71 -3.88
N SER A 75 5.17 -6.14 -5.10
CA SER A 75 5.72 -7.48 -5.31
C SER A 75 7.03 -7.69 -4.57
N LEU A 76 7.89 -6.65 -4.46
CA LEU A 76 9.21 -6.69 -3.81
C LEU A 76 10.02 -7.96 -4.20
N ALA A 77 10.09 -8.22 -5.50
CA ALA A 77 10.62 -9.47 -6.06
C ALA A 77 11.80 -9.27 -7.03
N PRO A 78 13.01 -9.03 -6.55
CA PRO A 78 13.39 -8.68 -5.20
C PRO A 78 13.15 -7.19 -4.85
N PRO A 79 13.21 -6.81 -3.56
CA PRO A 79 13.25 -5.42 -3.16
C PRO A 79 14.54 -4.74 -3.67
N HIS A 80 14.50 -3.42 -3.82
CA HIS A 80 15.63 -2.63 -4.32
C HIS A 80 15.67 -1.23 -3.69
N LYS A 81 16.75 -0.50 -3.96
CA LYS A 81 17.01 0.83 -3.37
C LYS A 81 15.86 1.82 -3.58
N MET A 82 15.15 1.75 -4.72
CA MET A 82 14.03 2.67 -4.98
C MET A 82 12.80 2.42 -4.10
N HIS A 83 12.51 1.18 -3.65
CA HIS A 83 11.43 0.96 -2.68
C HIS A 83 11.71 1.71 -1.36
N ILE A 84 12.97 1.64 -0.89
CA ILE A 84 13.38 2.41 0.29
C ILE A 84 13.41 3.91 -0.03
N GLY A 85 13.91 4.28 -1.20
CA GLY A 85 13.98 5.67 -1.66
C GLY A 85 12.61 6.35 -1.72
N LEU A 86 11.56 5.64 -2.17
CA LEU A 86 10.19 6.14 -2.17
C LEU A 86 9.74 6.51 -0.75
N MET A 87 10.04 5.66 0.23
CA MET A 87 9.69 5.88 1.62
C MET A 87 10.46 7.06 2.23
N GLU A 88 11.77 7.14 1.98
CA GLU A 88 12.63 8.22 2.50
C GLU A 88 12.24 9.59 1.91
N ILE A 89 12.01 9.66 0.60
CA ILE A 89 11.59 10.89 -0.07
C ILE A 89 10.22 11.35 0.44
N SER A 90 9.28 10.39 0.60
CA SER A 90 7.94 10.68 1.11
C SER A 90 7.97 11.19 2.54
N LYS A 91 8.77 10.56 3.41
CA LYS A 91 8.97 11.02 4.78
C LYS A 91 9.51 12.45 4.80
N LYS A 92 10.60 12.68 4.08
CA LYS A 92 11.20 14.01 3.99
C LYS A 92 10.21 15.05 3.50
N TYR A 93 9.46 14.75 2.45
CA TYR A 93 8.47 15.68 1.89
C TYR A 93 7.39 16.06 2.92
N ILE A 94 6.81 15.07 3.61
CA ILE A 94 5.78 15.32 4.63
C ILE A 94 6.31 16.21 5.74
N GLU A 95 7.52 15.92 6.26
CA GLU A 95 8.12 16.64 7.38
C GLU A 95 8.58 18.06 7.01
N ASP A 96 9.00 18.26 5.75
CA ASP A 96 9.44 19.59 5.27
C ASP A 96 8.26 20.50 4.87
N ASN A 97 7.14 19.93 4.41
CA ASN A 97 6.04 20.72 3.82
C ASN A 97 4.78 20.74 4.70
N SER A 98 4.83 20.19 5.91
CA SER A 98 3.70 20.21 6.85
C SER A 98 4.18 20.10 8.30
N ASN A 99 3.23 20.30 9.23
CA ASN A 99 3.48 20.06 10.65
C ASN A 99 3.41 18.58 11.04
N ARG A 100 3.06 17.70 10.10
CA ARG A 100 2.93 16.25 10.30
C ARG A 100 4.30 15.61 10.55
N LYS A 101 4.32 14.52 11.35
CA LYS A 101 5.53 13.78 11.69
C LYS A 101 5.40 12.32 11.29
N VAL A 102 6.38 11.82 10.54
CA VAL A 102 6.42 10.40 10.16
C VAL A 102 7.04 9.61 11.30
N VAL A 103 6.23 8.79 11.95
CA VAL A 103 6.63 8.02 13.14
C VAL A 103 7.02 6.58 12.85
N GLY A 104 6.78 6.10 11.64
CA GLY A 104 7.14 4.76 11.18
C GLY A 104 6.76 4.53 9.75
N GLY A 105 7.22 3.42 9.18
CA GLY A 105 6.87 3.00 7.84
C GLY A 105 6.96 1.49 7.68
N TYR A 106 6.14 0.96 6.79
CA TYR A 106 6.08 -0.46 6.50
C TYR A 106 6.28 -0.74 5.01
N LEU A 107 7.14 -1.73 4.74
CA LEU A 107 7.27 -2.36 3.43
C LEU A 107 6.56 -3.72 3.51
N ILE A 108 5.56 -3.94 2.66
CA ILE A 108 4.69 -5.11 2.75
C ILE A 108 4.68 -5.87 1.42
N PRO A 109 5.39 -7.01 1.34
CA PRO A 109 5.38 -7.85 0.15
C PRO A 109 3.98 -8.40 -0.11
N SER A 110 3.49 -8.26 -1.35
CA SER A 110 2.17 -8.74 -1.76
C SER A 110 2.06 -10.27 -1.68
N SER A 111 0.82 -10.79 -1.67
CA SER A 111 0.53 -12.23 -1.61
C SER A 111 1.21 -13.04 -2.72
N ASP A 112 1.48 -14.31 -2.45
CA ASP A 112 2.04 -15.23 -3.44
C ASP A 112 1.12 -15.44 -4.64
N SER A 113 -0.19 -15.50 -4.43
CA SER A 113 -1.18 -15.63 -5.50
C SER A 113 -1.08 -14.48 -6.51
N TYR A 114 -1.03 -13.24 -6.01
CA TYR A 114 -0.86 -12.05 -6.83
C TYR A 114 0.49 -12.03 -7.57
N VAL A 115 1.58 -12.29 -6.84
CA VAL A 115 2.93 -12.24 -7.42
C VAL A 115 3.17 -13.36 -8.43
N LYS A 116 2.66 -14.56 -8.18
CA LYS A 116 2.73 -15.70 -9.11
C LYS A 116 2.01 -15.41 -10.41
N GLN A 117 0.80 -14.83 -10.35
CA GLN A 117 0.06 -14.41 -11.54
C GLN A 117 0.81 -13.34 -12.34
N LYS A 118 1.42 -12.36 -11.65
CA LYS A 118 2.11 -11.23 -12.27
C LYS A 118 3.45 -11.61 -12.88
N LEU A 119 4.26 -12.42 -12.20
CA LEU A 119 5.64 -12.69 -12.55
C LEU A 119 5.86 -14.05 -13.21
N LYS A 120 4.90 -14.97 -13.13
CA LYS A 120 4.99 -16.32 -13.74
C LYS A 120 6.30 -17.03 -13.37
N ASP A 121 7.15 -17.30 -14.36
CA ASP A 121 8.45 -17.97 -14.19
C ASP A 121 9.44 -17.17 -13.32
N ASP A 122 9.17 -15.88 -13.12
CA ASP A 122 9.97 -14.97 -12.28
C ASP A 122 9.48 -14.93 -10.82
N PHE A 123 8.55 -15.79 -10.46
CA PHE A 123 7.97 -15.83 -9.13
C PHE A 123 9.02 -16.13 -8.05
N ILE A 124 8.96 -15.36 -6.98
CA ILE A 124 9.70 -15.57 -5.74
C ILE A 124 8.65 -15.66 -4.62
N CYS A 125 8.69 -16.72 -3.82
CA CYS A 125 7.71 -16.90 -2.74
C CYS A 125 7.81 -15.80 -1.67
N LEU A 126 6.73 -15.65 -0.90
CA LEU A 126 6.58 -14.59 0.10
C LEU A 126 7.70 -14.61 1.13
N ASP A 127 8.08 -15.78 1.63
CA ASP A 127 9.13 -15.92 2.66
C ASP A 127 10.47 -15.35 2.18
N HIS A 128 10.86 -15.64 0.96
CA HIS A 128 12.09 -15.07 0.39
C HIS A 128 11.99 -13.57 0.20
N ARG A 129 10.84 -13.05 -0.27
CA ARG A 129 10.61 -11.62 -0.47
C ARG A 129 10.61 -10.85 0.86
N VAL A 130 9.98 -11.42 1.89
CA VAL A 130 9.99 -10.88 3.26
C VAL A 130 11.41 -10.85 3.83
N ASN A 131 12.17 -11.94 3.70
CA ASN A 131 13.55 -12.00 4.20
C ASN A 131 14.45 -10.98 3.50
N MET A 132 14.37 -10.89 2.17
CA MET A 132 15.12 -9.88 1.41
C MET A 132 14.71 -8.45 1.78
N THR A 133 13.42 -8.20 2.01
CA THR A 133 12.94 -6.88 2.44
C THR A 133 13.49 -6.53 3.83
N LYS A 134 13.47 -7.46 4.77
CA LYS A 134 14.07 -7.27 6.10
C LYS A 134 15.57 -6.97 6.02
N LEU A 135 16.30 -7.63 5.11
CA LEU A 135 17.72 -7.33 4.86
C LEU A 135 17.92 -5.90 4.35
N CYS A 136 17.12 -5.45 3.36
CA CYS A 136 17.21 -4.10 2.81
C CYS A 136 17.01 -3.00 3.84
N ILE A 137 16.14 -3.21 4.81
CA ILE A 137 15.79 -2.20 5.82
C ILE A 137 16.47 -2.44 7.17
N LYS A 138 17.40 -3.38 7.25
CA LYS A 138 18.08 -3.78 8.51
C LYS A 138 18.69 -2.59 9.26
N LYS A 139 19.22 -1.62 8.54
CA LYS A 139 19.85 -0.41 9.10
C LYS A 139 18.87 0.74 9.36
N SER A 140 17.61 0.62 8.95
CA SER A 140 16.60 1.66 9.16
C SER A 140 16.09 1.63 10.60
N ASP A 141 16.00 2.78 11.23
CA ASP A 141 15.45 2.93 12.58
C ASP A 141 13.93 3.21 12.59
N TRP A 142 13.30 3.33 11.41
CA TRP A 142 11.90 3.67 11.28
C TRP A 142 11.10 2.75 10.33
N LEU A 143 11.76 2.00 9.44
CA LEU A 143 11.08 1.07 8.51
C LEU A 143 11.01 -0.35 9.09
N GLU A 144 9.86 -0.99 8.93
CA GLU A 144 9.60 -2.40 9.26
C GLU A 144 9.07 -3.13 8.04
N CYS A 145 9.19 -4.48 8.06
CA CYS A 145 8.58 -5.36 7.06
C CYS A 145 7.48 -6.17 7.71
N LEU A 146 6.28 -6.18 7.11
CA LEU A 146 5.20 -7.07 7.51
C LEU A 146 5.04 -8.20 6.49
N ASP A 147 4.77 -9.38 7.01
CA ASP A 147 4.60 -10.64 6.26
C ASP A 147 3.13 -11.03 6.08
N TRP A 148 2.25 -10.05 6.01
CA TRP A 148 0.81 -10.28 5.95
C TRP A 148 0.34 -11.00 4.68
N GLY A 149 1.09 -10.92 3.59
CA GLY A 149 0.76 -11.59 2.34
C GLY A 149 -0.55 -11.12 1.71
N LEU A 150 -0.91 -9.85 1.89
CA LEU A 150 -2.09 -9.23 1.31
C LEU A 150 -1.78 -8.62 -0.06
N ALA A 151 -2.78 -8.56 -0.94
CA ALA A 151 -2.58 -8.11 -2.31
C ALA A 151 -2.83 -6.61 -2.51
N TYR A 152 -3.75 -6.04 -1.75
CA TYR A 152 -4.29 -4.70 -2.01
C TYR A 152 -3.87 -3.68 -0.96
N GLY A 153 -3.32 -2.55 -1.43
CA GLY A 153 -2.80 -1.50 -0.55
C GLY A 153 -3.87 -0.88 0.35
N GLU A 154 -5.09 -0.66 -0.14
CA GLU A 154 -6.19 -0.11 0.66
C GLU A 154 -6.61 -1.05 1.79
N GLU A 155 -6.71 -2.35 1.52
CA GLU A 155 -6.98 -3.35 2.55
C GLU A 155 -5.91 -3.33 3.64
N ILE A 156 -4.64 -3.30 3.23
CA ILE A 156 -3.48 -3.21 4.15
C ILE A 156 -3.58 -1.93 5.00
N LYS A 157 -3.92 -0.79 4.39
CA LYS A 157 -4.07 0.48 5.09
C LYS A 157 -5.17 0.42 6.15
N ILE A 158 -6.35 -0.11 5.80
CA ILE A 158 -7.48 -0.27 6.72
C ILE A 158 -7.08 -1.12 7.93
N LEU A 159 -6.47 -2.29 7.68
CA LEU A 159 -6.02 -3.20 8.72
C LEU A 159 -4.97 -2.58 9.62
N LEU A 160 -3.96 -1.95 9.04
CA LEU A 160 -2.89 -1.32 9.81
C LEU A 160 -3.43 -0.14 10.63
N GLN A 161 -4.37 0.65 10.09
CA GLN A 161 -5.01 1.73 10.82
C GLN A 161 -5.74 1.20 12.07
N LYS A 162 -6.46 0.08 11.96
CA LYS A 162 -7.13 -0.55 13.11
C LYS A 162 -6.12 -1.04 14.16
N VAL A 163 -5.03 -1.67 13.72
CA VAL A 163 -3.93 -2.08 14.60
C VAL A 163 -3.34 -0.89 15.35
N LEU A 164 -3.06 0.21 14.63
CA LEU A 164 -2.49 1.42 15.24
C LEU A 164 -3.43 2.08 16.21
N ASN A 165 -4.71 2.23 15.88
CA ASN A 165 -5.72 2.81 16.77
C ASN A 165 -5.84 2.02 18.08
N LYS A 166 -5.79 0.68 18.00
CA LYS A 166 -5.80 -0.21 19.17
C LYS A 166 -4.51 -0.13 19.98
N THR A 167 -3.36 -0.04 19.31
CA THR A 167 -2.04 -0.03 19.97
C THR A 167 -1.73 1.32 20.60
N PHE A 168 -2.20 2.41 19.99
CA PHE A 168 -1.91 3.79 20.38
C PHE A 168 -3.17 4.61 20.68
N PRO A 169 -4.05 4.20 21.58
CA PRO A 169 -5.37 4.81 21.77
C PRO A 169 -5.32 6.28 22.23
N LYS A 170 -4.18 6.73 22.76
CA LYS A 170 -3.96 8.13 23.17
C LYS A 170 -3.62 9.06 22.00
N TYR A 171 -3.08 8.52 20.91
CA TYR A 171 -2.67 9.29 19.72
C TYR A 171 -3.80 9.25 18.67
N LYS A 172 -4.80 10.12 18.85
CA LYS A 172 -6.02 10.12 18.01
C LYS A 172 -5.77 10.52 16.55
N ASN A 173 -4.67 11.21 16.28
CA ASN A 173 -4.32 11.72 14.94
C ASN A 173 -3.20 10.91 14.27
N ILE A 174 -3.03 9.62 14.63
CA ILE A 174 -2.13 8.73 13.90
C ILE A 174 -2.84 8.18 12.67
N LYS A 175 -2.28 8.41 11.49
CA LYS A 175 -2.87 8.03 10.20
C LYS A 175 -1.90 7.22 9.34
N CYS A 176 -2.44 6.23 8.63
CA CYS A 176 -1.73 5.49 7.60
C CYS A 176 -1.86 6.20 6.25
N MET A 177 -0.76 6.31 5.51
CA MET A 177 -0.74 6.82 4.14
C MET A 177 -0.01 5.83 3.23
N LEU A 178 -0.63 5.48 2.10
CA LEU A 178 0.04 4.70 1.07
C LEU A 178 1.06 5.55 0.32
N VAL A 179 2.18 4.92 -0.01
CA VAL A 179 3.22 5.45 -0.89
C VAL A 179 3.36 4.54 -2.09
N PHE A 180 3.29 5.08 -3.28
CA PHE A 180 3.42 4.30 -4.51
C PHE A 180 4.02 5.14 -5.65
N GLY A 181 4.56 4.45 -6.64
CA GLY A 181 5.06 5.10 -7.86
C GLY A 181 3.93 5.46 -8.82
N ILE A 182 4.13 6.51 -9.62
CA ILE A 182 3.17 7.00 -10.62
C ILE A 182 2.71 5.90 -11.59
N ASP A 183 3.60 4.97 -11.97
CA ASP A 183 3.28 3.85 -12.86
C ASP A 183 2.19 2.93 -12.30
N TYR A 184 2.19 2.71 -10.98
CA TYR A 184 1.15 1.96 -10.29
C TYR A 184 -0.19 2.68 -10.39
N TYR A 185 -0.18 3.99 -10.16
CA TYR A 185 -1.36 4.83 -10.17
C TYR A 185 -2.02 4.88 -11.55
N ILE A 186 -1.24 5.18 -12.59
CA ILE A 186 -1.73 5.27 -13.98
C ILE A 186 -2.32 3.92 -14.44
N ARG A 187 -1.64 2.82 -14.12
CA ARG A 187 -2.08 1.48 -14.53
C ARG A 187 -3.38 1.04 -13.89
N ASN A 188 -3.56 1.32 -12.59
CA ASN A 188 -4.68 0.80 -11.83
C ASN A 188 -5.87 1.75 -11.76
N LYS A 189 -5.69 3.04 -12.11
CA LYS A 189 -6.74 4.08 -12.10
C LYS A 189 -7.54 4.12 -10.80
N ILE A 190 -6.87 3.91 -9.68
CA ILE A 190 -7.49 3.83 -8.36
C ILE A 190 -7.89 5.24 -7.91
N ARG A 191 -9.10 5.37 -7.40
CA ARG A 191 -9.55 6.57 -6.69
C ARG A 191 -9.42 6.33 -5.19
N PHE A 192 -8.77 7.25 -4.53
CA PHE A 192 -8.55 7.17 -3.09
C PHE A 192 -9.51 8.11 -2.36
N LYS A 193 -10.12 7.60 -1.27
CA LYS A 193 -10.96 8.42 -0.39
C LYS A 193 -10.11 9.35 0.48
N ASP A 194 -8.93 8.89 0.87
CA ASP A 194 -8.00 9.59 1.76
C ASP A 194 -6.75 10.07 1.03
N GLU A 195 -5.98 10.94 1.69
CA GLU A 195 -4.73 11.47 1.17
C GLU A 195 -3.62 10.42 1.15
N HIS A 196 -2.93 10.30 0.00
CA HIS A 196 -1.81 9.39 -0.22
C HIS A 196 -0.66 10.06 -0.97
N ILE A 197 0.49 9.38 -1.04
CA ILE A 197 1.69 9.90 -1.70
C ILE A 197 1.93 9.14 -3.00
N CYS A 198 2.00 9.89 -4.09
CA CYS A 198 2.39 9.40 -5.41
C CYS A 198 3.76 9.97 -5.77
N VAL A 199 4.78 9.11 -5.80
CA VAL A 199 6.13 9.51 -6.22
C VAL A 199 6.29 9.31 -7.70
N PHE A 200 6.77 10.33 -8.40
CA PHE A 200 6.98 10.31 -9.85
C PHE A 200 8.44 10.59 -10.20
N ARG A 201 8.88 10.09 -11.36
CA ARG A 201 10.21 10.40 -11.89
C ARG A 201 10.18 11.72 -12.64
N PRO A 202 11.29 12.46 -12.75
CA PRO A 202 11.40 13.61 -13.63
C PRO A 202 10.92 13.30 -15.07
N GLY A 203 10.28 14.26 -15.72
CA GLY A 203 9.77 14.10 -17.08
C GLY A 203 8.31 13.64 -17.21
N TYR A 204 7.62 13.30 -16.12
CA TYR A 204 6.17 13.10 -16.16
C TYR A 204 5.42 14.44 -16.21
N ASP A 205 4.41 14.52 -17.05
CA ASP A 205 3.45 15.64 -17.06
C ASP A 205 2.46 15.49 -15.90
N ILE A 206 2.88 15.98 -14.74
CA ILE A 206 2.09 15.88 -13.51
C ILE A 206 0.83 16.72 -13.57
N ASP A 207 0.83 17.84 -14.31
CA ASP A 207 -0.37 18.67 -14.44
C ASP A 207 -1.45 17.96 -15.25
N LEU A 208 -1.06 17.18 -16.25
CA LEU A 208 -1.99 16.29 -16.96
C LEU A 208 -2.52 15.20 -16.04
N VAL A 209 -1.65 14.56 -15.24
CA VAL A 209 -2.07 13.52 -14.28
C VAL A 209 -3.03 14.10 -13.24
N LYS A 210 -2.75 15.26 -12.68
CA LYS A 210 -3.64 15.96 -11.73
C LYS A 210 -5.01 16.29 -12.32
N LYS A 211 -5.08 16.66 -13.58
CA LYS A 211 -6.35 16.93 -14.28
C LYS A 211 -7.19 15.67 -14.49
N LEU A 212 -6.54 14.56 -14.79
CA LEU A 212 -7.21 13.26 -15.02
C LEU A 212 -7.63 12.58 -13.70
N TYR A 213 -6.90 12.87 -12.63
CA TYR A 213 -7.05 12.21 -11.32
C TYR A 213 -6.91 13.24 -10.19
N PRO A 214 -7.88 14.14 -10.00
CA PRO A 214 -7.73 15.32 -9.15
C PRO A 214 -7.72 15.06 -7.63
N GLU A 215 -7.78 13.82 -7.15
CA GLU A 215 -8.21 13.55 -5.78
C GLU A 215 -7.08 13.05 -4.87
N ASN A 216 -6.96 13.67 -3.70
CA ASN A 216 -6.29 13.17 -2.48
C ASN A 216 -4.86 12.61 -2.67
N LEU A 217 -4.12 13.12 -3.67
CA LEU A 217 -2.75 12.72 -3.92
C LEU A 217 -1.77 13.86 -3.70
N ILE A 218 -0.78 13.58 -2.87
CA ILE A 218 0.42 14.39 -2.77
C ILE A 218 1.42 13.86 -3.80
N PHE A 219 1.72 14.67 -4.80
CA PHE A 219 2.71 14.33 -5.82
C PHE A 219 4.10 14.76 -5.35
N VAL A 220 5.03 13.81 -5.29
CA VAL A 220 6.41 14.03 -4.85
C VAL A 220 7.35 13.63 -5.96
N GLU A 221 8.24 14.54 -6.36
CA GLU A 221 9.26 14.22 -7.35
C GLU A 221 10.35 13.35 -6.73
N GLY A 222 10.56 12.20 -7.35
CA GLY A 222 11.59 11.24 -6.98
C GLY A 222 12.88 11.47 -7.74
N LYS A 223 13.81 10.52 -7.60
CA LYS A 223 15.07 10.53 -8.34
C LYS A 223 14.88 9.93 -9.73
N ASP A 224 15.67 10.41 -10.68
CA ASP A 224 15.79 9.83 -12.01
C ASP A 224 16.80 8.66 -11.98
N GLU A 225 16.35 7.53 -11.44
CA GLU A 225 17.15 6.32 -11.38
C GLU A 225 16.36 5.18 -12.06
N ASP A 226 16.96 4.55 -13.06
CA ASP A 226 16.37 3.38 -13.74
C ASP A 226 16.65 2.11 -12.94
N ILE A 227 16.02 1.98 -11.78
CA ILE A 227 16.12 0.81 -10.90
C ILE A 227 14.79 0.08 -10.92
N SER A 228 14.82 -1.22 -11.21
CA SER A 228 13.63 -2.07 -11.16
C SER A 228 13.95 -3.50 -10.75
N SER A 229 12.99 -4.18 -10.12
CA SER A 229 13.11 -5.61 -9.83
C SER A 229 13.32 -6.45 -11.10
N THR A 230 12.85 -6.00 -12.26
CA THR A 230 13.05 -6.67 -13.54
C THR A 230 14.52 -6.67 -13.96
N LEU A 231 15.20 -5.53 -13.83
CA LEU A 231 16.64 -5.43 -14.09
C LEU A 231 17.44 -6.32 -13.15
N ILE A 232 17.07 -6.37 -11.87
CA ILE A 232 17.74 -7.22 -10.89
C ILE A 232 17.53 -8.69 -11.22
N ARG A 233 16.30 -9.13 -11.54
CA ARG A 233 16.04 -10.53 -11.94
C ARG A 233 16.84 -10.93 -13.19
N LYS A 234 16.98 -10.02 -14.16
CA LYS A 234 17.85 -10.23 -15.32
C LYS A 234 19.31 -10.41 -14.89
N ALA A 235 19.82 -9.49 -14.07
CA ALA A 235 21.21 -9.56 -13.59
C ALA A 235 21.50 -10.83 -12.77
N ILE A 236 20.53 -11.33 -11.99
CA ILE A 236 20.65 -12.60 -11.25
C ILE A 236 20.84 -13.77 -12.22
N ARG A 237 20.02 -13.86 -13.29
CA ARG A 237 20.18 -14.92 -14.31
C ARG A 237 21.49 -14.85 -15.05
N GLU A 238 21.97 -13.63 -15.29
CA GLU A 238 23.26 -13.36 -15.94
C GLU A 238 24.44 -13.50 -14.96
N LYS A 239 24.18 -13.80 -13.68
CA LYS A 239 25.20 -13.88 -12.61
C LYS A 239 26.04 -12.61 -12.50
N ASN A 240 25.41 -11.46 -12.73
CA ASN A 240 26.07 -10.15 -12.71
C ASN A 240 25.94 -9.50 -11.34
N ASP A 241 26.76 -9.95 -10.39
CA ASP A 241 26.76 -9.47 -9.02
C ASP A 241 27.00 -7.96 -8.90
N LYS A 242 27.77 -7.38 -9.82
CA LYS A 242 28.04 -5.95 -9.82
C LYS A 242 26.74 -5.16 -9.99
N ILE A 243 25.94 -5.49 -10.99
CA ILE A 243 24.64 -4.82 -11.22
C ILE A 243 23.68 -5.08 -10.04
N ILE A 244 23.65 -6.30 -9.51
CA ILE A 244 22.77 -6.61 -8.38
C ILE A 244 23.13 -5.72 -7.18
N ASN A 245 24.41 -5.56 -6.83
CA ASN A 245 24.89 -4.71 -5.75
C ASN A 245 24.62 -3.21 -6.00
N GLU A 246 24.70 -2.77 -7.24
CA GLU A 246 24.38 -1.38 -7.60
C GLU A 246 22.91 -1.06 -7.37
N LEU A 247 22.01 -2.00 -7.64
CA LEU A 247 20.57 -1.80 -7.61
C LEU A 247 19.91 -2.16 -6.27
N THR A 248 20.53 -3.03 -5.47
CA THR A 248 20.00 -3.46 -4.17
C THR A 248 21.08 -3.42 -3.08
N CYS A 249 20.87 -4.06 -1.93
CA CYS A 249 21.86 -4.16 -0.86
C CYS A 249 22.73 -5.44 -1.02
N GLU A 250 23.96 -5.38 -0.53
CA GLU A 250 24.92 -6.49 -0.61
C GLU A 250 24.38 -7.78 0.01
N GLU A 251 23.69 -7.66 1.15
CA GLU A 251 23.10 -8.79 1.86
C GLU A 251 22.05 -9.55 1.03
N ILE A 252 21.42 -8.89 0.05
CA ILE A 252 20.49 -9.56 -0.89
C ILE A 252 21.24 -10.43 -1.89
N VAL A 253 22.42 -10.02 -2.36
CA VAL A 253 23.23 -10.83 -3.29
C VAL A 253 23.59 -12.14 -2.64
N ASP A 254 24.10 -12.10 -1.41
CA ASP A 254 24.44 -13.30 -0.64
C ASP A 254 23.22 -14.16 -0.36
N TYR A 255 22.09 -13.52 -0.01
CA TYR A 255 20.83 -14.22 0.24
C TYR A 255 20.35 -14.97 -1.01
N ILE A 256 20.39 -14.35 -2.19
CA ILE A 256 19.97 -14.94 -3.46
C ILE A 256 20.83 -16.15 -3.80
N LYS A 257 22.16 -16.06 -3.62
CA LYS A 257 23.11 -17.15 -3.88
C LYS A 257 22.89 -18.32 -2.93
N ASN A 258 22.76 -18.04 -1.65
CA ASN A 258 22.63 -19.07 -0.60
C ASN A 258 21.28 -19.82 -0.65
N ASN A 259 20.27 -19.25 -1.30
CA ASN A 259 18.93 -19.84 -1.42
C ASN A 259 18.58 -20.30 -2.84
N ASP A 260 19.54 -20.30 -3.77
CA ASP A 260 19.36 -20.73 -5.17
C ASP A 260 18.16 -20.07 -5.87
N ILE A 261 17.87 -18.82 -5.53
CA ILE A 261 16.72 -18.09 -6.11
C ILE A 261 16.92 -17.97 -7.63
N PHE A 262 15.99 -18.51 -8.42
CA PHE A 262 15.99 -18.67 -9.87
C PHE A 262 16.89 -19.79 -10.47
N ASN A 263 17.69 -20.52 -9.70
CA ASN A 263 18.48 -21.63 -10.25
C ASN A 263 17.66 -22.94 -10.35
N ASN A 264 16.63 -23.11 -9.53
CA ASN A 264 15.82 -24.33 -9.51
C ASN A 264 14.88 -24.52 -10.70
N ASN A 265 14.64 -23.49 -11.53
CA ASN A 265 13.77 -23.60 -12.70
C ASN A 265 14.43 -24.26 -13.93
N ILE A 266 15.73 -24.57 -13.87
CA ILE A 266 16.44 -25.22 -14.98
C ILE A 266 16.27 -26.75 -14.94
N ASN A 267 16.06 -27.32 -13.74
CA ASN A 267 16.02 -28.79 -13.57
C ASN A 267 14.63 -29.42 -13.82
N ASP A 268 13.53 -28.65 -13.78
CA ASP A 268 12.19 -29.19 -14.02
C ASP A 268 11.81 -29.28 -15.51
N LYS A 269 12.53 -28.59 -16.41
CA LYS A 269 12.30 -28.71 -17.86
C LYS A 269 12.92 -29.96 -18.49
N ASN A 270 13.80 -30.67 -17.76
CA ASN A 270 14.46 -31.89 -18.23
C ASN A 270 13.84 -33.17 -17.67
N LYS A 271 12.70 -33.09 -16.98
CA LYS A 271 11.92 -34.25 -16.49
C LYS A 271 10.53 -34.34 -17.15
N LYS A 272 10.49 -34.23 -18.48
CA LYS A 272 9.31 -34.64 -19.24
C LYS A 272 9.77 -35.45 -20.46
#